data_c88ff1ba3fab0fc228dacef28bccfffb
#
_entry.id   c88ff1ba3fab0fc228dacef28bccfffb
#
_cell.length_a   1.000
_cell.length_b   1.000
_cell.length_c   1.000
_cell.angle_alpha   90.00
_cell.angle_beta   90.00
_cell.angle_gamma   90.00
#
_symmetry.space_group_name_H-M   'P 1'
#
loop_
_entity.id
_entity.type
_entity.pdbx_description
1 polymer ?
#
loop_
_entity_poly.entity_id
_entity_poly.type
_entity_poly.pdbx_seq_one_letter_code
_entity_poly.pdbx_strand_id
1 'polypeptide(L)'
;NPDSKALIIGADIAKYGLNTPGEVTQGGGAVAMLVSANPKLLSFEGGSTYLSRNIMDFWRPLGHSEALVDGKYSSNVYLDFFNNVYSNYKDKTGFTIDNFEALLFHLPYTKMGLKALREAQKDADAKVSAKLTHRFEDSRLYNRQVGNLYTGSLYLSLLSLLENNDDLKSGDRLGLFSYGSGAQGEFFAML
;
A
#
# COMPACT_ATOMS: atom_id res chain seq x y z
N ASN A 1 13.33 20.98 -13.04
CA ASN A 1 13.67 20.90 -14.46
C ASN A 1 12.80 19.82 -15.12
N PRO A 2 11.95 20.14 -16.10
CA PRO A 2 11.06 19.18 -16.76
C PRO A 2 11.82 18.05 -17.48
N ASP A 3 13.07 18.24 -17.84
CA ASP A 3 13.89 17.21 -18.49
C ASP A 3 14.60 16.27 -17.49
N SER A 4 14.50 16.57 -16.20
CA SER A 4 15.12 15.75 -15.17
C SER A 4 14.40 14.42 -15.01
N LYS A 5 15.17 13.39 -14.73
CA LYS A 5 14.69 12.07 -14.32
C LYS A 5 15.21 11.75 -12.93
N ALA A 6 14.41 11.10 -12.13
CA ALA A 6 14.79 10.63 -10.80
C ALA A 6 14.59 9.12 -10.70
N LEU A 7 15.60 8.42 -10.19
CA LEU A 7 15.47 7.03 -9.81
C LEU A 7 15.17 6.97 -8.32
N ILE A 8 14.01 6.45 -7.97
CA ILE A 8 13.58 6.24 -6.58
C ILE A 8 13.75 4.77 -6.27
N ILE A 9 14.47 4.48 -5.18
CA ILE A 9 14.75 3.09 -4.76
C ILE A 9 14.24 2.91 -3.34
N GLY A 10 13.35 1.92 -3.15
CA GLY A 10 12.96 1.38 -1.85
C GLY A 10 13.64 0.03 -1.65
N ALA A 11 14.61 -0.04 -0.76
CA ALA A 11 15.34 -1.28 -0.46
C ALA A 11 15.35 -1.51 1.04
N ASP A 12 14.93 -2.69 1.48
CA ASP A 12 14.85 -2.98 2.90
C ASP A 12 14.96 -4.49 3.18
N ILE A 13 15.23 -4.80 4.45
CA ILE A 13 15.20 -6.15 5.01
C ILE A 13 14.38 -6.11 6.30
N ALA A 14 13.17 -6.67 6.27
CA ALA A 14 12.35 -6.84 7.45
C ALA A 14 12.82 -8.08 8.23
N LYS A 15 13.53 -7.85 9.34
CA LYS A 15 14.05 -8.90 10.20
C LYS A 15 13.48 -8.74 11.61
N TYR A 16 12.95 -9.82 12.14
CA TYR A 16 12.33 -9.89 13.47
C TYR A 16 12.97 -10.98 14.31
N GLY A 17 12.65 -11.03 15.61
CA GLY A 17 13.16 -12.07 16.49
C GLY A 17 12.67 -13.47 16.10
N LEU A 18 13.52 -14.47 16.30
CA LEU A 18 13.16 -15.87 16.11
C LEU A 18 12.06 -16.28 17.10
N ASN A 19 11.15 -17.14 16.65
CA ASN A 19 10.00 -17.63 17.43
C ASN A 19 9.04 -16.50 17.88
N THR A 20 9.05 -15.36 17.20
CA THR A 20 8.07 -14.27 17.40
C THR A 20 6.97 -14.31 16.34
N PRO A 21 5.78 -13.74 16.62
CA PRO A 21 4.73 -13.63 15.60
C PRO A 21 5.14 -12.85 14.33
N GLY A 22 6.17 -12.01 14.42
CA GLY A 22 6.71 -11.25 13.29
C GLY A 22 7.57 -12.10 12.34
N GLU A 23 8.16 -13.20 12.82
CA GLU A 23 9.10 -14.01 12.04
C GLU A 23 8.54 -14.45 10.68
N VAL A 24 7.28 -14.86 10.63
CA VAL A 24 6.61 -15.34 9.41
C VAL A 24 6.31 -14.23 8.39
N THR A 25 6.49 -12.97 8.78
CA THR A 25 6.26 -11.81 7.90
C THR A 25 7.57 -11.22 7.37
N GLN A 26 8.71 -11.77 7.75
CA GLN A 26 10.02 -11.31 7.30
C GLN A 26 10.11 -11.32 5.77
N GLY A 27 10.90 -10.40 5.23
CA GLY A 27 11.14 -10.28 3.81
C GLY A 27 12.33 -9.39 3.53
N GLY A 28 12.74 -9.33 2.28
CA GLY A 28 13.83 -8.45 1.86
C GLY A 28 13.89 -8.34 0.35
N GLY A 29 14.29 -7.15 -0.11
CA GLY A 29 14.41 -6.86 -1.53
C GLY A 29 14.52 -5.38 -1.82
N ALA A 30 14.42 -5.05 -3.10
CA ALA A 30 14.44 -3.68 -3.57
C ALA A 30 13.46 -3.49 -4.73
N VAL A 31 12.82 -2.32 -4.76
CA VAL A 31 12.01 -1.85 -5.88
C VAL A 31 12.60 -0.53 -6.35
N ALA A 32 12.78 -0.38 -7.66
CA ALA A 32 13.27 0.84 -8.28
C ALA A 32 12.25 1.40 -9.26
N MET A 33 12.02 2.71 -9.21
CA MET A 33 11.07 3.43 -10.06
C MET A 33 11.75 4.61 -10.72
N LEU A 34 11.62 4.70 -12.04
CA LEU A 34 12.06 5.87 -12.79
C LEU A 34 10.93 6.88 -12.89
N VAL A 35 11.12 8.05 -12.29
CA VAL A 35 10.19 9.18 -12.36
C VAL A 35 10.66 10.19 -13.41
N SER A 36 9.76 10.65 -14.26
CA SER A 36 10.05 11.65 -15.31
C SER A 36 8.81 12.49 -15.59
N ALA A 37 9.01 13.64 -16.25
CA ALA A 37 7.91 14.51 -16.67
C ALA A 37 7.00 13.85 -17.74
N ASN A 38 7.53 12.88 -18.49
CA ASN A 38 6.79 12.13 -19.52
C ASN A 38 6.74 10.65 -19.13
N PRO A 39 5.87 10.26 -18.17
CA PRO A 39 5.74 8.88 -17.74
C PRO A 39 5.18 8.01 -18.87
N LYS A 40 5.55 6.71 -18.85
CA LYS A 40 5.08 5.75 -19.87
C LYS A 40 4.16 4.67 -19.31
N LEU A 41 4.24 4.40 -18.01
CA LEU A 41 3.43 3.37 -17.37
C LEU A 41 2.28 3.99 -16.59
N LEU A 42 2.59 4.93 -15.70
CA LEU A 42 1.62 5.53 -14.79
C LEU A 42 1.97 7.01 -14.58
N SER A 43 0.96 7.83 -14.42
CA SER A 43 1.11 9.21 -13.98
C SER A 43 0.42 9.45 -12.65
N PHE A 44 1.02 10.30 -11.80
CA PHE A 44 0.35 10.74 -10.59
C PHE A 44 -0.88 11.57 -10.93
N GLU A 45 -2.01 11.20 -10.35
CA GLU A 45 -3.20 12.05 -10.32
C GLU A 45 -3.11 12.95 -9.07
N GLY A 46 -3.35 14.23 -9.23
CA GLY A 46 -3.25 15.16 -8.08
C GLY A 46 -4.28 14.86 -6.98
N GLY A 47 -4.05 15.43 -5.81
CA GLY A 47 -5.06 15.41 -4.74
C GLY A 47 -4.86 14.39 -3.61
N SER A 48 -3.63 13.90 -3.39
CA SER A 48 -3.37 12.98 -2.26
C SER A 48 -3.88 13.52 -0.91
N THR A 49 -4.20 12.63 -0.01
CA THR A 49 -4.58 12.92 1.38
C THR A 49 -3.73 12.12 2.33
N TYR A 50 -3.34 12.73 3.43
CA TYR A 50 -2.44 12.13 4.40
C TYR A 50 -2.89 12.39 5.83
N LEU A 51 -2.40 11.55 6.74
CA LEU A 51 -2.59 11.66 8.17
C LEU A 51 -1.29 11.26 8.86
N SER A 52 -0.85 12.05 9.82
CA SER A 52 0.27 11.71 10.70
C SER A 52 -0.16 11.85 12.16
N ARG A 53 0.21 10.88 12.99
CA ARG A 53 0.00 10.91 14.45
C ARG A 53 1.20 10.27 15.14
N ASN A 54 1.51 10.73 16.34
CA ASN A 54 2.54 10.10 17.17
C ASN A 54 1.96 8.85 17.86
N ILE A 55 2.18 7.69 17.23
CA ILE A 55 1.62 6.39 17.67
C ILE A 55 2.73 5.34 17.66
N MET A 56 2.93 4.68 18.80
CA MET A 56 3.92 3.60 18.95
C MET A 56 3.26 2.24 18.75
N ASP A 57 2.77 1.97 17.53
CA ASP A 57 2.14 0.71 17.16
C ASP A 57 3.14 -0.38 16.79
N PHE A 58 4.27 0.02 16.24
CA PHE A 58 5.43 -0.81 15.92
C PHE A 58 6.68 0.06 16.02
N TRP A 59 7.60 -0.27 16.93
CA TRP A 59 8.81 0.53 17.13
C TRP A 59 9.94 -0.30 17.71
N ARG A 60 11.16 0.19 17.60
CA ARG A 60 12.31 -0.39 18.28
C ARG A 60 12.77 0.54 19.40
N PRO A 61 12.63 0.16 20.68
CA PRO A 61 13.13 0.95 21.79
C PRO A 61 14.64 1.10 21.73
N LEU A 62 15.16 2.20 22.29
CA LEU A 62 16.60 2.38 22.45
C LEU A 62 17.19 1.25 23.29
N GLY A 63 18.32 0.70 22.85
CA GLY A 63 18.99 -0.40 23.54
C GLY A 63 18.42 -1.80 23.25
N HIS A 64 17.36 -1.90 22.44
CA HIS A 64 16.81 -3.19 21.98
C HIS A 64 17.32 -3.53 20.58
N SER A 65 17.64 -4.80 20.36
CA SER A 65 18.01 -5.30 19.02
C SER A 65 16.81 -5.50 18.11
N GLU A 66 15.64 -5.75 18.70
CA GLU A 66 14.42 -6.13 18.00
C GLU A 66 13.31 -5.10 18.19
N ALA A 67 12.45 -4.99 17.17
CA ALA A 67 11.25 -4.17 17.24
C ALA A 67 10.18 -4.86 18.10
N LEU A 68 9.37 -4.04 18.77
CA LEU A 68 8.20 -4.45 19.53
C LEU A 68 6.92 -4.11 18.75
N VAL A 69 5.92 -4.96 18.85
CA VAL A 69 4.62 -4.76 18.23
C VAL A 69 3.49 -5.34 19.10
N ASP A 70 2.42 -4.56 19.26
CA ASP A 70 1.11 -5.11 19.57
C ASP A 70 0.35 -5.31 18.26
N GLY A 71 0.31 -6.55 17.78
CA GLY A 71 -0.22 -6.85 16.44
C GLY A 71 -1.70 -6.51 16.27
N LYS A 72 -2.51 -6.58 17.33
CA LYS A 72 -3.93 -6.20 17.29
C LYS A 72 -4.06 -4.68 17.22
N TYR A 73 -3.34 -3.97 18.07
CA TYR A 73 -3.33 -2.51 18.09
C TYR A 73 -2.81 -1.94 16.76
N SER A 74 -1.66 -2.42 16.27
CA SER A 74 -1.08 -2.00 15.00
C SER A 74 -2.04 -2.25 13.81
N SER A 75 -2.75 -3.39 13.80
CA SER A 75 -3.76 -3.66 12.76
C SER A 75 -4.92 -2.67 12.82
N ASN A 76 -5.38 -2.29 14.01
CA ASN A 76 -6.45 -1.31 14.16
C ASN A 76 -6.00 0.09 13.75
N VAL A 77 -4.78 0.50 14.10
CA VAL A 77 -4.18 1.78 13.68
C VAL A 77 -4.08 1.85 12.16
N TYR A 78 -3.60 0.79 11.51
CA TYR A 78 -3.54 0.71 10.05
C TYR A 78 -4.92 0.95 9.39
N LEU A 79 -5.97 0.28 9.90
CA LEU A 79 -7.33 0.44 9.37
C LEU A 79 -7.92 1.83 9.67
N ASP A 80 -7.66 2.40 10.86
CA ASP A 80 -8.07 3.76 11.20
C ASP A 80 -7.44 4.78 10.24
N PHE A 81 -6.14 4.65 9.98
CA PHE A 81 -5.44 5.51 9.02
C PHE A 81 -6.00 5.38 7.60
N PHE A 82 -6.20 4.14 7.14
CA PHE A 82 -6.81 3.91 5.83
C PHE A 82 -8.19 4.58 5.73
N ASN A 83 -9.08 4.33 6.67
CA ASN A 83 -10.43 4.88 6.64
C ASN A 83 -10.43 6.41 6.64
N ASN A 84 -9.57 7.04 7.45
CA ASN A 84 -9.45 8.49 7.50
C ASN A 84 -8.94 9.07 6.17
N VAL A 85 -7.81 8.60 5.65
CA VAL A 85 -7.25 9.18 4.43
C VAL A 85 -8.08 8.85 3.20
N TYR A 86 -8.69 7.68 3.14
CA TYR A 86 -9.59 7.31 2.03
C TYR A 86 -10.88 8.12 2.04
N SER A 87 -11.50 8.35 3.21
CA SER A 87 -12.66 9.24 3.33
C SER A 87 -12.31 10.66 2.91
N ASN A 88 -11.22 11.21 3.43
CA ASN A 88 -10.76 12.56 3.06
C ASN A 88 -10.46 12.67 1.56
N TYR A 89 -9.95 11.60 0.93
CA TYR A 89 -9.70 11.56 -0.50
C TYR A 89 -11.02 11.61 -1.30
N LYS A 90 -12.01 10.84 -0.89
CA LYS A 90 -13.36 10.89 -1.50
C LYS A 90 -13.97 12.28 -1.38
N ASP A 91 -13.91 12.89 -0.20
CA ASP A 91 -14.44 14.25 0.05
C ASP A 91 -13.71 15.31 -0.80
N LYS A 92 -12.39 15.18 -0.93
CA LYS A 92 -11.56 16.12 -1.69
C LYS A 92 -11.76 16.04 -3.20
N THR A 93 -11.95 14.84 -3.73
CA THR A 93 -11.98 14.57 -5.18
C THR A 93 -13.38 14.36 -5.74
N GLY A 94 -14.34 14.02 -4.90
CA GLY A 94 -15.67 13.55 -5.30
C GLY A 94 -15.67 12.13 -5.86
N PHE A 95 -14.55 11.42 -5.85
CA PHE A 95 -14.48 10.04 -6.32
C PHE A 95 -15.12 9.07 -5.32
N THR A 96 -15.75 8.04 -5.87
CA THR A 96 -16.28 6.90 -5.12
C THR A 96 -15.45 5.66 -5.41
N ILE A 97 -15.78 4.55 -4.78
CA ILE A 97 -15.07 3.29 -5.03
C ILE A 97 -15.19 2.82 -6.49
N ASP A 98 -16.28 3.20 -7.18
CA ASP A 98 -16.54 2.85 -8.58
C ASP A 98 -15.56 3.50 -9.57
N ASN A 99 -14.90 4.57 -9.15
CA ASN A 99 -13.91 5.28 -9.96
C ASN A 99 -12.55 4.59 -10.00
N PHE A 100 -12.35 3.53 -9.20
CA PHE A 100 -11.10 2.79 -9.15
C PHE A 100 -11.20 1.46 -9.86
N GLU A 101 -10.18 1.16 -10.66
CA GLU A 101 -10.03 -0.15 -11.26
C GLU A 101 -9.31 -1.11 -10.29
N ALA A 102 -8.38 -0.64 -9.49
CA ALA A 102 -7.78 -1.42 -8.42
C ALA A 102 -7.48 -0.55 -7.20
N LEU A 103 -7.45 -1.17 -6.01
CA LEU A 103 -6.93 -0.59 -4.79
C LEU A 103 -5.73 -1.39 -4.31
N LEU A 104 -4.61 -0.71 -4.14
CA LEU A 104 -3.33 -1.24 -3.73
C LEU A 104 -2.99 -0.76 -2.32
N PHE A 105 -2.33 -1.60 -1.56
CA PHE A 105 -2.08 -1.36 -0.16
C PHE A 105 -0.62 -1.63 0.21
N HIS A 106 -0.08 -0.86 1.14
CA HIS A 106 1.10 -1.30 1.86
C HIS A 106 0.79 -2.63 2.57
N LEU A 107 1.63 -3.64 2.33
CA LEU A 107 1.42 -5.00 2.82
C LEU A 107 2.54 -5.41 3.78
N PRO A 108 2.42 -5.12 5.10
CA PRO A 108 3.32 -5.74 6.08
C PRO A 108 3.14 -7.26 6.13
N TYR A 109 1.95 -7.72 5.81
CA TYR A 109 1.59 -9.09 5.43
C TYR A 109 0.33 -9.07 4.57
N THR A 110 0.17 -10.05 3.70
CA THR A 110 -0.82 -10.01 2.61
C THR A 110 -2.28 -9.91 3.05
N LYS A 111 -2.63 -10.42 4.24
CA LYS A 111 -4.00 -10.33 4.79
C LYS A 111 -4.38 -8.91 5.26
N MET A 112 -3.39 -8.03 5.53
CA MET A 112 -3.68 -6.68 6.01
C MET A 112 -4.39 -5.85 4.94
N GLY A 113 -3.90 -5.86 3.72
CA GLY A 113 -4.55 -5.16 2.60
C GLY A 113 -5.97 -5.67 2.33
N LEU A 114 -6.23 -6.98 2.50
CA LEU A 114 -7.58 -7.54 2.37
C LEU A 114 -8.55 -6.96 3.41
N LYS A 115 -8.09 -6.68 4.62
CA LYS A 115 -8.93 -6.03 5.64
C LYS A 115 -9.30 -4.60 5.21
N ALA A 116 -8.33 -3.81 4.72
CA ALA A 116 -8.58 -2.45 4.22
C ALA A 116 -9.46 -2.45 2.97
N LEU A 117 -9.26 -3.39 2.04
CA LEU A 117 -10.12 -3.55 0.88
C LEU A 117 -11.57 -3.79 1.29
N ARG A 118 -11.82 -4.64 2.28
CA ARG A 118 -13.18 -4.90 2.81
C ARG A 118 -13.81 -3.64 3.43
N GLU A 119 -13.01 -2.79 4.08
CA GLU A 119 -13.50 -1.50 4.57
C GLU A 119 -13.95 -0.60 3.40
N ALA A 120 -13.12 -0.51 2.35
CA ALA A 120 -13.46 0.27 1.15
C ALA A 120 -14.72 -0.26 0.42
N GLN A 121 -14.92 -1.58 0.43
CA GLN A 121 -16.02 -2.25 -0.29
C GLN A 121 -17.38 -2.19 0.42
N LYS A 122 -17.48 -1.61 1.62
CA LYS A 122 -18.76 -1.57 2.36
C LYS A 122 -19.91 -0.92 1.60
N ASP A 123 -19.58 0.06 0.76
CA ASP A 123 -20.53 0.82 -0.04
C ASP A 123 -20.52 0.42 -1.53
N ALA A 124 -19.76 -0.62 -1.91
CA ALA A 124 -19.63 -1.09 -3.28
C ALA A 124 -20.71 -2.09 -3.65
N ASP A 125 -21.15 -2.07 -4.90
CA ASP A 125 -21.97 -3.16 -5.42
C ASP A 125 -21.17 -4.47 -5.59
N ALA A 126 -21.89 -5.57 -5.84
CA ALA A 126 -21.27 -6.90 -5.94
C ALA A 126 -20.28 -7.01 -7.12
N LYS A 127 -20.53 -6.31 -8.23
CA LYS A 127 -19.68 -6.36 -9.43
C LYS A 127 -18.37 -5.59 -9.18
N VAL A 128 -18.46 -4.41 -8.61
CA VAL A 128 -17.28 -3.60 -8.22
C VAL A 128 -16.46 -4.34 -7.18
N SER A 129 -17.10 -4.88 -6.13
CA SER A 129 -16.42 -5.69 -5.12
C SER A 129 -15.69 -6.89 -5.69
N ALA A 130 -16.33 -7.64 -6.60
CA ALA A 130 -15.70 -8.79 -7.26
C ALA A 130 -14.47 -8.39 -8.09
N LYS A 131 -14.58 -7.30 -8.89
CA LYS A 131 -13.49 -6.74 -9.69
C LYS A 131 -12.31 -6.36 -8.81
N LEU A 132 -12.53 -5.55 -7.77
CA LEU A 132 -11.48 -5.08 -6.88
C LEU A 132 -10.81 -6.21 -6.10
N THR A 133 -11.59 -7.22 -5.71
CA THR A 133 -11.06 -8.42 -5.03
C THR A 133 -10.17 -9.23 -5.96
N HIS A 134 -10.58 -9.44 -7.20
CA HIS A 134 -9.77 -10.15 -8.20
C HIS A 134 -8.42 -9.45 -8.41
N ARG A 135 -8.43 -8.14 -8.67
CA ARG A 135 -7.22 -7.36 -8.89
C ARG A 135 -6.35 -7.23 -7.65
N PHE A 136 -6.94 -7.25 -6.47
CA PHE A 136 -6.17 -7.34 -5.24
C PHE A 136 -5.43 -8.68 -5.11
N GLU A 137 -6.03 -9.79 -5.53
CA GLU A 137 -5.33 -11.08 -5.55
C GLU A 137 -4.09 -11.04 -6.47
N ASP A 138 -4.21 -10.47 -7.67
CA ASP A 138 -3.09 -10.30 -8.61
C ASP A 138 -2.01 -9.39 -8.01
N SER A 139 -2.41 -8.31 -7.34
CA SER A 139 -1.48 -7.34 -6.75
C SER A 139 -0.62 -7.91 -5.63
N ARG A 140 -1.06 -8.94 -4.94
CA ARG A 140 -0.32 -9.50 -3.78
C ARG A 140 0.47 -10.78 -4.08
N LEU A 141 0.52 -11.24 -5.33
CA LEU A 141 1.22 -12.48 -5.68
C LEU A 141 2.71 -12.42 -5.30
N TYR A 142 3.39 -11.33 -5.65
CA TYR A 142 4.80 -11.16 -5.32
C TYR A 142 5.05 -10.96 -3.83
N ASN A 143 4.17 -10.19 -3.13
CA ASN A 143 4.28 -10.01 -1.69
C ASN A 143 4.14 -11.32 -0.89
N ARG A 144 3.40 -12.30 -1.41
CA ARG A 144 3.30 -13.64 -0.81
C ARG A 144 4.62 -14.41 -0.85
N GLN A 145 5.46 -14.14 -1.84
CA GLN A 145 6.74 -14.82 -2.02
C GLN A 145 7.89 -14.08 -1.34
N VAL A 146 7.84 -12.75 -1.32
CA VAL A 146 8.93 -11.89 -0.82
C VAL A 146 8.78 -11.60 0.67
N GLY A 147 7.55 -11.51 1.19
CA GLY A 147 7.27 -11.05 2.55
C GLY A 147 7.25 -9.52 2.67
N ASN A 148 7.48 -9.01 3.89
CA ASN A 148 7.48 -7.58 4.15
C ASN A 148 8.74 -6.91 3.58
N LEU A 149 8.55 -5.92 2.75
CA LEU A 149 9.60 -5.09 2.17
C LEU A 149 9.50 -3.62 2.62
N TYR A 150 8.83 -3.35 3.76
CA TYR A 150 8.57 -2.01 4.28
C TYR A 150 8.05 -1.08 3.18
N THR A 151 8.70 0.04 2.93
CA THR A 151 8.29 1.02 1.89
C THR A 151 8.13 0.38 0.49
N GLY A 152 8.95 -0.59 0.15
CA GLY A 152 8.88 -1.30 -1.14
C GLY A 152 7.63 -2.16 -1.31
N SER A 153 6.95 -2.57 -0.23
CA SER A 153 5.82 -3.50 -0.30
C SER A 153 4.65 -2.99 -1.14
N LEU A 154 4.33 -1.70 -1.08
CA LEU A 154 3.26 -1.10 -1.89
C LEU A 154 3.62 -1.12 -3.39
N TYR A 155 4.86 -0.79 -3.72
CA TYR A 155 5.32 -0.76 -5.12
C TYR A 155 5.56 -2.16 -5.69
N LEU A 156 5.90 -3.11 -4.83
CA LEU A 156 5.91 -4.54 -5.21
C LEU A 156 4.49 -5.03 -5.55
N SER A 157 3.46 -4.57 -4.79
CA SER A 157 2.06 -4.84 -5.12
C SER A 157 1.67 -4.21 -6.46
N LEU A 158 2.12 -3.00 -6.74
CA LEU A 158 1.87 -2.33 -8.01
C LEU A 158 2.50 -3.12 -9.17
N LEU A 159 3.77 -3.49 -9.04
CA LEU A 159 4.47 -4.30 -10.05
C LEU A 159 3.75 -5.64 -10.28
N SER A 160 3.37 -6.32 -9.18
CA SER A 160 2.63 -7.58 -9.26
C SER A 160 1.31 -7.43 -10.04
N LEU A 161 0.54 -6.37 -9.78
CA LEU A 161 -0.70 -6.10 -10.51
C LEU A 161 -0.44 -5.88 -11.99
N LEU A 162 0.54 -5.03 -12.33
CA LEU A 162 0.84 -4.68 -13.74
C LEU A 162 1.33 -5.88 -14.56
N GLU A 163 1.98 -6.86 -13.92
CA GLU A 163 2.52 -8.03 -14.61
C GLU A 163 1.56 -9.24 -14.63
N ASN A 164 0.57 -9.29 -13.74
CA ASN A 164 -0.32 -10.45 -13.62
C ASN A 164 -1.79 -10.15 -13.93
N ASN A 165 -2.11 -8.93 -14.38
CA ASN A 165 -3.47 -8.56 -14.77
C ASN A 165 -3.49 -7.97 -16.18
N ASP A 166 -4.04 -8.72 -17.13
CA ASP A 166 -4.13 -8.34 -18.55
C ASP A 166 -5.34 -7.43 -18.86
N ASP A 167 -6.22 -7.19 -17.91
CA ASP A 167 -7.45 -6.42 -18.10
C ASP A 167 -7.28 -4.91 -17.89
N LEU A 168 -6.14 -4.48 -17.32
CA LEU A 168 -5.84 -3.07 -17.12
C LEU A 168 -5.56 -2.35 -18.43
N LYS A 169 -6.08 -1.12 -18.54
CA LYS A 169 -5.99 -0.28 -19.74
C LYS A 169 -5.49 1.11 -19.41
N SER A 170 -4.98 1.79 -20.43
CA SER A 170 -4.62 3.21 -20.32
C SER A 170 -5.83 4.03 -19.86
N GLY A 171 -5.64 4.86 -18.85
CA GLY A 171 -6.67 5.69 -18.21
C GLY A 171 -7.38 5.01 -17.03
N ASP A 172 -7.06 3.78 -16.72
CA ASP A 172 -7.57 3.08 -15.53
C ASP A 172 -6.97 3.71 -14.26
N ARG A 173 -7.84 4.07 -13.31
CA ARG A 173 -7.42 4.69 -12.05
C ARG A 173 -7.09 3.63 -11.01
N LEU A 174 -5.87 3.68 -10.51
CA LEU A 174 -5.38 2.86 -9.41
C LEU A 174 -5.30 3.70 -8.13
N GLY A 175 -5.95 3.27 -7.06
CA GLY A 175 -5.82 3.88 -5.73
C GLY A 175 -4.73 3.19 -4.92
N LEU A 176 -3.86 3.96 -4.28
CA LEU A 176 -2.73 3.45 -3.52
C LEU A 176 -2.77 3.97 -2.08
N PHE A 177 -2.71 3.06 -1.13
CA PHE A 177 -2.58 3.38 0.29
C PHE A 177 -1.19 3.01 0.80
N SER A 178 -0.43 4.04 1.14
CA SER A 178 0.86 3.94 1.82
C SER A 178 0.67 4.08 3.33
N TYR A 179 1.37 3.28 4.10
CA TYR A 179 1.35 3.32 5.56
C TYR A 179 2.73 3.05 6.14
N GLY A 180 3.08 3.76 7.19
CA GLY A 180 4.26 3.54 8.01
C GLY A 180 3.91 3.72 9.47
N SER A 181 4.36 2.78 10.32
CA SER A 181 4.20 2.86 11.78
C SER A 181 4.95 4.05 12.35
N GLY A 182 4.42 4.62 13.46
CA GLY A 182 4.98 5.79 14.10
C GLY A 182 4.04 7.02 14.23
N ALA A 183 3.00 7.30 13.49
CA ALA A 183 2.53 6.60 12.31
C ALA A 183 2.14 7.62 11.23
N GLN A 184 2.19 7.22 9.97
CA GLN A 184 1.77 8.04 8.84
C GLN A 184 1.05 7.18 7.80
N GLY A 185 -0.04 7.72 7.24
CA GLY A 185 -0.75 7.13 6.12
C GLY A 185 -0.99 8.14 5.02
N GLU A 186 -0.97 7.71 3.77
CA GLU A 186 -1.29 8.52 2.61
C GLU A 186 -2.11 7.71 1.61
N PHE A 187 -3.15 8.31 1.06
CA PHE A 187 -3.91 7.78 -0.07
C PHE A 187 -3.75 8.71 -1.28
N PHE A 188 -3.42 8.13 -2.41
CA PHE A 188 -3.26 8.82 -3.68
C PHE A 188 -3.69 7.94 -4.85
N ALA A 189 -3.84 8.53 -6.04
CA ALA A 189 -4.18 7.79 -7.25
C ALA A 189 -3.15 7.96 -8.36
N MET A 190 -3.11 6.96 -9.23
CA MET A 190 -2.32 6.94 -10.46
C MET A 190 -3.20 6.52 -11.64
N LEU A 191 -2.91 7.07 -12.81
CA LEU A 191 -3.53 6.76 -14.10
C LEU A 191 -2.52 6.10 -15.03
#